data_8bf4bb5ce110592206cb89c43b106d83
#
_entry.id   8bf4bb5ce110592206cb89c43b106d83
#
_cell.length_a   1.000
_cell.length_b   1.000
_cell.length_c   1.000
_cell.angle_alpha   90.00
_cell.angle_beta   90.00
_cell.angle_gamma   90.00
#
_symmetry.space_group_name_H-M   'P 1'
#
loop_
_entity.id
_entity.type
_entity.pdbx_description
1 polymer ?
#
loop_
_entity_poly.entity_id
_entity_poly.type
_entity_poly.pdbx_seq_one_letter_code
_entity_poly.pdbx_strand_id
1 'polypeptide(L)'
;KKAVRLRKEAGISSYEDLLFYFPYKYIDRSRFYKVSEITGNMPYIQLKGRILYYDTVGEGRTRRLVAKFTDGTGTIDLVWFKGLNYVTDKYKTGTDYIVFGKPTEFGHIYNIPHPDIDPMDQADQVAAGLTPFYNTSEKMKKSFLNSRAIQNLQYTLLSSLNWILPETLPADVLSRIRMLPLKDAIRIVHFPESTEKLRQAQLRLKFDELFFIQLNMLRTASLRK
;
A
#
# COMPACT_ATOMS: atom_id res chain seq x y z
N LYS A 1 16.83 11.61 -9.26
CA LYS A 1 15.57 11.78 -10.02
C LYS A 1 14.32 11.42 -9.20
N LYS A 2 14.30 10.30 -8.43
CA LYS A 2 13.13 9.91 -7.60
C LYS A 2 12.85 10.91 -6.45
N ALA A 3 13.87 11.36 -5.70
CA ALA A 3 13.72 12.35 -4.63
C ALA A 3 13.11 13.69 -5.12
N VAL A 4 13.54 14.17 -6.29
CA VAL A 4 12.96 15.38 -6.90
C VAL A 4 11.47 15.19 -7.21
N ARG A 5 11.09 13.98 -7.61
CA ARG A 5 9.70 13.66 -7.91
C ARG A 5 8.85 13.59 -6.63
N LEU A 6 9.35 12.95 -5.57
CA LEU A 6 8.70 12.91 -4.26
C LEU A 6 8.44 14.33 -3.74
N ARG A 7 9.45 15.21 -3.82
CA ARG A 7 9.33 16.59 -3.40
C ARG A 7 8.25 17.36 -4.19
N LYS A 8 8.27 17.25 -5.53
CA LYS A 8 7.36 18.03 -6.40
C LYS A 8 5.91 17.52 -6.40
N GLU A 9 5.71 16.22 -6.30
CA GLU A 9 4.40 15.58 -6.51
C GLU A 9 3.71 15.19 -5.20
N ALA A 10 4.48 14.91 -4.14
CA ALA A 10 3.96 14.47 -2.85
C ALA A 10 4.32 15.41 -1.69
N GLY A 11 5.12 16.46 -1.94
CA GLY A 11 5.57 17.39 -0.90
C GLY A 11 6.61 16.81 0.05
N ILE A 12 7.15 15.61 -0.23
CA ILE A 12 8.08 14.89 0.64
C ILE A 12 9.50 15.38 0.37
N SER A 13 10.04 16.16 1.30
CA SER A 13 11.39 16.77 1.22
C SER A 13 12.34 16.25 2.29
N SER A 14 11.81 15.74 3.39
CA SER A 14 12.53 15.24 4.56
C SER A 14 12.06 13.83 4.95
N TYR A 15 12.78 13.21 5.90
CA TYR A 15 12.34 11.96 6.51
C TYR A 15 11.07 12.15 7.35
N GLU A 16 10.94 13.32 7.98
CA GLU A 16 9.73 13.68 8.73
C GLU A 16 8.51 13.77 7.81
N ASP A 17 8.62 14.47 6.66
CA ASP A 17 7.53 14.51 5.69
C ASP A 17 7.13 13.11 5.23
N LEU A 18 8.10 12.21 5.09
CA LEU A 18 7.81 10.82 4.72
C LEU A 18 7.08 10.08 5.85
N LEU A 19 7.49 10.23 7.11
CA LEU A 19 6.81 9.63 8.27
C LEU A 19 5.36 10.09 8.42
N PHE A 20 5.08 11.35 8.11
CA PHE A 20 3.74 11.93 8.15
C PHE A 20 2.97 11.81 6.84
N TYR A 21 3.53 11.15 5.83
CA TYR A 21 2.82 10.85 4.60
C TYR A 21 1.95 9.61 4.77
N PHE A 22 0.76 9.79 5.34
CA PHE A 22 -0.12 8.70 5.75
C PHE A 22 -0.84 8.02 4.58
N PRO A 23 -1.17 6.71 4.73
CA PRO A 23 -2.03 6.02 3.78
C PRO A 23 -3.44 6.63 3.76
N TYR A 24 -4.05 6.73 2.57
CA TYR A 24 -5.42 7.20 2.43
C TYR A 24 -6.46 6.08 2.58
N LYS A 25 -6.06 4.83 2.41
CA LYS A 25 -6.89 3.64 2.64
C LYS A 25 -6.04 2.42 2.99
N TYR A 26 -6.72 1.41 3.49
CA TYR A 26 -6.14 0.08 3.78
C TYR A 26 -6.96 -0.97 3.05
N ILE A 27 -6.28 -2.01 2.57
CA ILE A 27 -6.93 -3.16 1.95
C ILE A 27 -6.55 -4.39 2.74
N ASP A 28 -7.56 -5.13 3.15
CA ASP A 28 -7.37 -6.41 3.83
C ASP A 28 -6.90 -7.46 2.82
N ARG A 29 -5.71 -8.03 3.07
CA ARG A 29 -5.10 -9.09 2.27
C ARG A 29 -5.08 -10.44 2.99
N SER A 30 -5.84 -10.60 4.06
CA SER A 30 -5.91 -11.86 4.82
C SER A 30 -6.63 -12.97 4.06
N ARG A 31 -7.55 -12.61 3.14
CA ARG A 31 -8.34 -13.58 2.37
C ARG A 31 -7.71 -13.84 0.99
N PHE A 32 -7.52 -15.12 0.69
CA PHE A 32 -7.26 -15.60 -0.66
C PHE A 32 -8.57 -16.04 -1.30
N TYR A 33 -8.81 -15.53 -2.51
CA TYR A 33 -9.95 -15.91 -3.35
C TYR A 33 -9.52 -17.00 -4.32
N LYS A 34 -10.50 -17.78 -4.81
CA LYS A 34 -10.31 -18.71 -5.93
C LYS A 34 -10.66 -17.99 -7.24
N VAL A 35 -10.02 -18.40 -8.33
CA VAL A 35 -10.34 -17.85 -9.66
C VAL A 35 -11.80 -18.09 -10.01
N SER A 36 -12.37 -19.23 -9.61
CA SER A 36 -13.79 -19.57 -9.80
C SER A 36 -14.77 -18.68 -9.02
N GLU A 37 -14.31 -17.96 -8.00
CA GLU A 37 -15.14 -17.03 -7.20
C GLU A 37 -15.17 -15.60 -7.80
N ILE A 38 -14.40 -15.34 -8.86
CA ILE A 38 -14.28 -13.99 -9.43
C ILE A 38 -15.55 -13.61 -10.17
N THR A 39 -16.06 -12.43 -9.83
CA THR A 39 -17.24 -11.82 -10.47
C THR A 39 -16.92 -10.39 -10.93
N GLY A 40 -17.74 -9.80 -11.81
CA GLY A 40 -17.44 -8.55 -12.52
C GLY A 40 -17.23 -7.29 -11.67
N ASN A 41 -17.60 -7.28 -10.41
CA ASN A 41 -17.51 -6.07 -9.57
C ASN A 41 -16.85 -6.34 -8.21
N MET A 42 -15.77 -7.08 -8.21
CA MET A 42 -15.03 -7.34 -6.98
C MET A 42 -14.08 -6.18 -6.61
N PRO A 43 -13.82 -5.99 -5.30
CA PRO A 43 -12.74 -5.10 -4.84
C PRO A 43 -11.36 -5.67 -5.23
N TYR A 44 -10.29 -5.12 -4.67
CA TYR A 44 -8.97 -5.76 -4.76
C TYR A 44 -9.03 -7.14 -4.10
N ILE A 45 -8.50 -8.14 -4.80
CA ILE A 45 -8.44 -9.53 -4.35
C ILE A 45 -7.02 -10.07 -4.36
N GLN A 46 -6.82 -11.15 -3.64
CA GLN A 46 -5.57 -11.89 -3.60
C GLN A 46 -5.80 -13.34 -4.03
N LEU A 47 -4.97 -13.81 -4.94
CA LEU A 47 -5.01 -15.17 -5.50
C LEU A 47 -3.69 -15.87 -5.22
N LYS A 48 -3.73 -17.19 -5.03
CA LYS A 48 -2.54 -18.07 -5.03
C LYS A 48 -2.60 -18.96 -6.26
N GLY A 49 -1.50 -19.11 -6.97
CA GLY A 49 -1.46 -19.99 -8.15
C GLY A 49 -0.20 -19.75 -8.96
N ARG A 50 -0.22 -20.19 -10.22
CA ARG A 50 0.94 -20.16 -11.12
C ARG A 50 0.64 -19.56 -12.47
N ILE A 51 1.67 -19.01 -13.08
CA ILE A 51 1.64 -18.56 -14.46
C ILE A 51 1.84 -19.75 -15.37
N LEU A 52 0.89 -20.01 -16.27
CA LEU A 52 0.97 -21.11 -17.23
C LEU A 52 1.84 -20.75 -18.41
N TYR A 53 1.54 -19.64 -19.06
CA TYR A 53 2.27 -19.13 -20.22
C TYR A 53 2.05 -17.62 -20.36
N TYR A 54 2.87 -17.03 -21.23
CA TYR A 54 2.75 -15.65 -21.65
C TYR A 54 2.32 -15.56 -23.09
N ASP A 55 1.51 -14.56 -23.39
CA ASP A 55 1.15 -14.18 -24.75
C ASP A 55 1.32 -12.67 -24.93
N THR A 56 1.63 -12.25 -26.15
CA THR A 56 1.76 -10.84 -26.51
C THR A 56 0.65 -10.48 -27.50
N VAL A 57 -0.26 -9.62 -27.09
CA VAL A 57 -1.43 -9.24 -27.85
C VAL A 57 -1.31 -7.79 -28.34
N GLY A 58 -1.66 -7.54 -29.60
CA GLY A 58 -1.62 -6.22 -30.22
C GLY A 58 -0.25 -5.81 -30.74
N GLU A 59 -0.20 -4.73 -31.51
CA GLU A 59 1.03 -4.20 -32.11
C GLU A 59 1.26 -2.73 -31.74
N GLY A 60 2.49 -2.28 -31.85
CA GLY A 60 2.86 -0.89 -31.63
C GLY A 60 2.43 -0.37 -30.25
N ARG A 61 1.59 0.66 -30.23
CA ARG A 61 1.12 1.30 -28.99
C ARG A 61 0.06 0.50 -28.23
N THR A 62 -0.60 -0.45 -28.88
CA THR A 62 -1.59 -1.32 -28.26
C THR A 62 -1.03 -2.63 -27.73
N ARG A 63 0.28 -2.86 -27.94
CA ARG A 63 0.98 -4.06 -27.49
C ARG A 63 0.89 -4.21 -25.97
N ARG A 64 0.42 -5.37 -25.52
CA ARG A 64 0.31 -5.74 -24.11
C ARG A 64 0.80 -7.17 -23.89
N LEU A 65 1.35 -7.43 -22.74
CA LEU A 65 1.69 -8.78 -22.27
C LEU A 65 0.49 -9.31 -21.47
N VAL A 66 0.11 -10.53 -21.77
CA VAL A 66 -0.93 -11.27 -21.05
C VAL A 66 -0.29 -12.52 -20.48
N ALA A 67 -0.38 -12.73 -19.18
CA ALA A 67 -0.01 -13.99 -18.55
C ALA A 67 -1.29 -14.74 -18.18
N LYS A 68 -1.43 -15.96 -18.64
CA LYS A 68 -2.51 -16.85 -18.20
C LYS A 68 -2.14 -17.42 -16.84
N PHE A 69 -2.92 -17.08 -15.83
CA PHE A 69 -2.73 -17.49 -14.44
C PHE A 69 -3.82 -18.46 -13.99
N THR A 70 -3.47 -19.46 -13.18
CA THR A 70 -4.42 -20.45 -12.66
C THR A 70 -4.11 -20.81 -11.20
N ASP A 71 -5.17 -21.10 -10.46
CA ASP A 71 -5.13 -21.71 -9.13
C ASP A 71 -5.65 -23.15 -9.13
N GLY A 72 -5.93 -23.71 -10.33
CA GLY A 72 -6.54 -25.03 -10.52
C GLY A 72 -8.08 -25.01 -10.52
N THR A 73 -8.74 -23.92 -10.10
CA THR A 73 -10.21 -23.80 -10.15
C THR A 73 -10.71 -23.05 -11.38
N GLY A 74 -9.82 -22.34 -12.06
CA GLY A 74 -10.09 -21.57 -13.26
C GLY A 74 -8.83 -20.88 -13.79
N THR A 75 -9.01 -20.02 -14.78
CA THR A 75 -7.92 -19.20 -15.34
C THR A 75 -8.33 -17.74 -15.38
N ILE A 76 -7.37 -16.84 -15.16
CA ILE A 76 -7.53 -15.39 -15.27
C ILE A 76 -6.33 -14.77 -16.02
N ASP A 77 -6.57 -13.68 -16.70
CA ASP A 77 -5.54 -12.95 -17.42
C ASP A 77 -4.88 -11.89 -16.54
N LEU A 78 -3.57 -11.93 -16.42
CA LEU A 78 -2.77 -10.87 -15.83
C LEU A 78 -2.20 -10.01 -16.96
N VAL A 79 -2.48 -8.70 -16.97
CA VAL A 79 -2.21 -7.85 -18.14
C VAL A 79 -1.26 -6.71 -17.81
N TRP A 80 -0.22 -6.52 -18.64
CA TRP A 80 0.70 -5.40 -18.56
C TRP A 80 0.79 -4.65 -19.89
N PHE A 81 0.71 -3.33 -19.81
CA PHE A 81 0.85 -2.43 -20.94
C PHE A 81 2.24 -1.80 -21.04
N LYS A 82 3.10 -2.01 -20.03
CA LYS A 82 4.47 -1.45 -19.94
C LYS A 82 5.39 -2.39 -19.18
N GLY A 83 6.68 -2.31 -19.52
CA GLY A 83 7.70 -3.12 -18.84
C GLY A 83 7.61 -4.61 -19.17
N LEU A 84 7.18 -4.97 -20.37
CA LEU A 84 6.85 -6.35 -20.75
C LEU A 84 8.02 -7.31 -20.52
N ASN A 85 9.22 -6.95 -20.99
CA ASN A 85 10.41 -7.77 -20.83
C ASN A 85 10.78 -7.95 -19.34
N TYR A 86 10.67 -6.88 -18.55
CA TYR A 86 10.91 -6.96 -17.10
C TYR A 86 9.98 -7.98 -16.41
N VAL A 87 8.71 -8.05 -16.82
CA VAL A 87 7.74 -8.99 -16.25
C VAL A 87 8.12 -10.43 -16.57
N THR A 88 8.44 -10.75 -17.82
CA THR A 88 8.82 -12.11 -18.25
C THR A 88 10.16 -12.55 -17.65
N ASP A 89 11.08 -11.60 -17.44
CA ASP A 89 12.38 -11.88 -16.81
C ASP A 89 12.23 -12.19 -15.32
N LYS A 90 11.33 -11.46 -14.65
CA LYS A 90 11.15 -11.54 -13.21
C LYS A 90 10.25 -12.69 -12.77
N TYR A 91 9.16 -12.95 -13.48
CA TYR A 91 8.17 -13.96 -13.10
C TYR A 91 8.20 -15.12 -14.08
N LYS A 92 8.51 -16.32 -13.58
CA LYS A 92 8.71 -17.51 -14.42
C LYS A 92 7.41 -18.34 -14.49
N THR A 93 7.20 -18.99 -15.62
CA THR A 93 6.11 -19.95 -15.79
C THR A 93 6.32 -21.17 -14.90
N GLY A 94 5.25 -21.81 -14.49
CA GLY A 94 5.29 -23.01 -13.64
C GLY A 94 5.63 -22.75 -12.17
N THR A 95 5.97 -21.52 -11.80
CA THR A 95 6.27 -21.12 -10.42
C THR A 95 5.02 -20.58 -9.75
N ASP A 96 4.83 -20.90 -8.48
CA ASP A 96 3.69 -20.44 -7.69
C ASP A 96 3.94 -19.02 -7.15
N TYR A 97 2.92 -18.18 -7.29
CA TYR A 97 2.93 -16.78 -6.91
C TYR A 97 1.68 -16.39 -6.15
N ILE A 98 1.79 -15.30 -5.39
CA ILE A 98 0.66 -14.55 -4.87
C ILE A 98 0.43 -13.37 -5.81
N VAL A 99 -0.77 -13.27 -6.34
CA VAL A 99 -1.21 -12.19 -7.22
C VAL A 99 -2.21 -11.32 -6.48
N PHE A 100 -1.98 -10.02 -6.45
CA PHE A 100 -2.88 -9.05 -5.84
C PHE A 100 -3.26 -7.98 -6.85
N GLY A 101 -4.55 -7.72 -6.99
CA GLY A 101 -5.04 -6.69 -7.89
C GLY A 101 -6.56 -6.59 -7.90
N LYS A 102 -7.07 -5.63 -8.65
CA LYS A 102 -8.51 -5.46 -8.86
C LYS A 102 -8.91 -6.17 -10.15
N PRO A 103 -9.80 -7.19 -10.09
CA PRO A 103 -10.34 -7.80 -11.29
C PRO A 103 -11.15 -6.79 -12.10
N THR A 104 -11.03 -6.87 -13.41
CA THR A 104 -11.83 -6.13 -14.38
C THR A 104 -12.35 -7.10 -15.43
N GLU A 105 -13.50 -6.82 -15.98
CA GLU A 105 -14.09 -7.62 -17.04
C GLU A 105 -13.89 -6.92 -18.37
N PHE A 106 -13.44 -7.66 -19.38
CA PHE A 106 -13.32 -7.19 -20.75
C PHE A 106 -13.72 -8.32 -21.70
N GLY A 107 -14.82 -8.13 -22.45
CA GLY A 107 -15.30 -9.13 -23.41
C GLY A 107 -15.61 -10.49 -22.80
N HIS A 108 -16.25 -10.52 -21.62
CA HIS A 108 -16.57 -11.73 -20.82
C HIS A 108 -15.35 -12.49 -20.27
N ILE A 109 -14.17 -11.88 -20.34
CA ILE A 109 -12.94 -12.45 -19.73
C ILE A 109 -12.54 -11.56 -18.55
N TYR A 110 -12.32 -12.18 -17.41
CA TYR A 110 -11.76 -11.48 -16.26
C TYR A 110 -10.24 -11.33 -16.39
N ASN A 111 -9.77 -10.13 -16.08
CA ASN A 111 -8.35 -9.84 -16.08
C ASN A 111 -7.96 -8.95 -14.89
N ILE A 112 -6.70 -8.98 -14.51
CA ILE A 112 -6.11 -8.09 -13.51
C ILE A 112 -5.03 -7.25 -14.19
N PRO A 113 -5.28 -5.94 -14.43
CA PRO A 113 -4.29 -5.08 -15.04
C PRO A 113 -3.22 -4.67 -14.03
N HIS A 114 -1.96 -4.77 -14.43
CA HIS A 114 -0.79 -4.41 -13.62
C HIS A 114 -0.84 -4.96 -12.19
N PRO A 115 -1.03 -6.28 -11.98
CA PRO A 115 -1.08 -6.86 -10.65
C PRO A 115 0.25 -6.69 -9.91
N ASP A 116 0.18 -6.62 -8.57
CA ASP A 116 1.33 -6.90 -7.73
C ASP A 116 1.51 -8.42 -7.65
N ILE A 117 2.74 -8.88 -7.85
CA ILE A 117 3.08 -10.31 -7.79
C ILE A 117 4.20 -10.51 -6.79
N ASP A 118 3.97 -11.39 -5.83
CA ASP A 118 4.91 -11.80 -4.80
C ASP A 118 5.22 -13.29 -4.92
N PRO A 119 6.47 -13.72 -4.68
CA PRO A 119 6.81 -15.13 -4.58
C PRO A 119 6.06 -15.80 -3.44
N MET A 120 5.77 -17.11 -3.56
CA MET A 120 4.99 -17.86 -2.59
C MET A 120 5.69 -18.01 -1.23
N ASP A 121 7.01 -18.00 -1.19
CA ASP A 121 7.83 -18.02 0.03
C ASP A 121 7.63 -16.79 0.92
N GLN A 122 7.08 -15.72 0.37
CA GLN A 122 6.72 -14.50 1.11
C GLN A 122 5.25 -14.44 1.54
N ALA A 123 4.51 -15.56 1.38
CA ALA A 123 3.07 -15.62 1.63
C ALA A 123 2.68 -15.15 3.03
N ASP A 124 3.41 -15.55 4.05
CA ASP A 124 3.12 -15.20 5.44
C ASP A 124 3.34 -13.70 5.73
N GLN A 125 4.31 -13.10 5.07
CA GLN A 125 4.57 -11.65 5.19
C GLN A 125 3.53 -10.82 4.42
N VAL A 126 3.05 -11.33 3.29
CA VAL A 126 2.08 -10.66 2.41
C VAL A 126 0.65 -10.84 2.91
N ALA A 127 0.34 -11.99 3.53
CA ALA A 127 -0.98 -12.30 4.07
C ALA A 127 -1.24 -11.70 5.47
N ALA A 128 -0.27 -11.02 6.05
CA ALA A 128 -0.30 -10.60 7.46
C ALA A 128 -1.24 -9.43 7.77
N GLY A 129 -2.25 -9.12 6.94
CA GLY A 129 -3.28 -8.18 7.34
C GLY A 129 -3.50 -6.98 6.40
N LEU A 130 -3.70 -5.82 6.99
CA LEU A 130 -4.07 -4.59 6.28
C LEU A 130 -2.87 -3.99 5.54
N THR A 131 -2.96 -3.90 4.21
CA THR A 131 -1.95 -3.25 3.38
C THR A 131 -2.28 -1.77 3.17
N PRO A 132 -1.38 -0.86 3.54
CA PRO A 132 -1.58 0.58 3.36
C PRO A 132 -1.45 0.99 1.89
N PHE A 133 -2.34 1.89 1.45
CA PHE A 133 -2.30 2.50 0.13
C PHE A 133 -2.03 4.00 0.24
N TYR A 134 -0.99 4.45 -0.46
CA TYR A 134 -0.55 5.84 -0.49
C TYR A 134 -0.99 6.54 -1.76
N ASN A 135 -1.32 7.82 -1.64
CA ASN A 135 -1.59 8.66 -2.80
C ASN A 135 -0.37 8.75 -3.71
N THR A 136 -0.57 8.56 -5.01
CA THR A 136 0.51 8.67 -5.99
C THR A 136 -0.03 9.27 -7.27
N SER A 137 0.61 10.34 -7.77
CA SER A 137 0.25 10.92 -9.05
C SER A 137 0.66 10.03 -10.22
N GLU A 138 0.05 10.24 -11.39
CA GLU A 138 0.46 9.52 -12.60
C GLU A 138 1.94 9.76 -12.96
N LYS A 139 2.46 10.96 -12.64
CA LYS A 139 3.88 11.27 -12.84
C LYS A 139 4.78 10.47 -11.90
N MET A 140 4.33 10.24 -10.66
CA MET A 140 5.03 9.36 -9.71
C MET A 140 5.05 7.93 -10.19
N LYS A 141 3.91 7.38 -10.62
CA LYS A 141 3.80 6.02 -11.16
C LYS A 141 4.70 5.81 -12.38
N LYS A 142 4.76 6.79 -13.30
CA LYS A 142 5.71 6.77 -14.44
C LYS A 142 7.18 6.73 -14.02
N SER A 143 7.49 7.14 -12.80
CA SER A 143 8.86 7.12 -12.23
C SER A 143 9.08 5.94 -11.27
N PHE A 144 8.22 4.92 -11.33
CA PHE A 144 8.24 3.75 -10.43
C PHE A 144 8.10 4.11 -8.94
N LEU A 145 7.37 5.19 -8.66
CA LEU A 145 6.98 5.64 -7.31
C LEU A 145 5.48 5.39 -7.11
N ASN A 146 5.06 4.14 -7.21
CA ASN A 146 3.70 3.71 -6.88
C ASN A 146 3.54 3.53 -5.36
N SER A 147 2.33 3.20 -4.91
CA SER A 147 2.00 3.00 -3.49
C SER A 147 2.94 1.99 -2.81
N ARG A 148 3.29 0.88 -3.49
CA ARG A 148 4.22 -0.13 -2.97
C ARG A 148 5.64 0.43 -2.80
N ALA A 149 6.09 1.29 -3.71
CA ALA A 149 7.40 1.94 -3.57
C ALA A 149 7.44 2.88 -2.36
N ILE A 150 6.35 3.61 -2.09
CA ILE A 150 6.23 4.44 -0.87
C ILE A 150 6.22 3.55 0.38
N GLN A 151 5.46 2.45 0.37
CA GLN A 151 5.45 1.49 1.48
C GLN A 151 6.86 0.96 1.79
N ASN A 152 7.63 0.60 0.77
CA ASN A 152 9.01 0.15 0.94
C ASN A 152 9.93 1.24 1.52
N LEU A 153 9.75 2.50 1.13
CA LEU A 153 10.47 3.63 1.71
C LEU A 153 10.12 3.80 3.19
N GLN A 154 8.83 3.71 3.55
CA GLN A 154 8.38 3.73 4.95
C GLN A 154 8.99 2.59 5.77
N TYR A 155 8.96 1.37 5.22
CA TYR A 155 9.56 0.22 5.87
C TYR A 155 11.06 0.41 6.12
N THR A 156 11.81 0.85 5.11
CA THR A 156 13.24 1.12 5.23
C THR A 156 13.50 2.21 6.28
N LEU A 157 12.72 3.29 6.27
CA LEU A 157 12.86 4.39 7.21
C LEU A 157 12.59 3.92 8.64
N LEU A 158 11.48 3.23 8.88
CA LEU A 158 11.08 2.77 10.21
C LEU A 158 11.97 1.64 10.75
N SER A 159 12.62 0.86 9.88
CA SER A 159 13.51 -0.24 10.26
C SER A 159 14.96 0.21 10.49
N SER A 160 15.42 1.24 9.75
CA SER A 160 16.85 1.63 9.73
C SER A 160 17.23 2.65 10.79
N LEU A 161 16.27 3.31 11.43
CA LEU A 161 16.55 4.40 12.34
C LEU A 161 16.30 4.00 13.79
N ASN A 162 17.31 4.22 14.63
CA ASN A 162 17.09 4.64 16.02
C ASN A 162 16.45 6.04 16.00
N TRP A 163 15.31 6.15 15.28
CA TRP A 163 14.64 7.43 15.12
C TRP A 163 14.02 7.85 16.46
N ILE A 164 14.44 9.01 16.90
CA ILE A 164 13.88 9.67 18.07
C ILE A 164 12.79 10.58 17.53
N LEU A 165 11.53 10.13 17.68
CA LEU A 165 10.40 11.02 17.52
C LEU A 165 10.00 11.48 18.92
N PRO A 166 10.16 12.77 19.26
CA PRO A 166 9.75 13.26 20.57
C PRO A 166 8.23 13.08 20.74
N GLU A 167 7.86 12.61 21.91
CA GLU A 167 6.45 12.53 22.29
C GLU A 167 5.86 13.94 22.41
N THR A 168 4.69 14.13 21.84
CA THR A 168 4.00 15.43 21.77
C THR A 168 3.15 15.71 22.98
N LEU A 169 2.70 14.66 23.67
CA LEU A 169 1.82 14.78 24.85
C LEU A 169 2.62 14.48 26.14
N PRO A 170 2.35 15.21 27.23
CA PRO A 170 2.89 14.88 28.56
C PRO A 170 2.49 13.46 28.99
N ALA A 171 3.36 12.79 29.74
CA ALA A 171 3.15 11.40 30.15
C ALA A 171 1.91 11.20 31.02
N ASP A 172 1.55 12.18 31.87
CA ASP A 172 0.33 12.16 32.67
C ASP A 172 -0.93 12.28 31.81
N VAL A 173 -0.89 13.06 30.74
CA VAL A 173 -1.99 13.15 29.77
C VAL A 173 -2.16 11.82 29.06
N LEU A 174 -1.10 11.25 28.52
CA LEU A 174 -1.13 9.95 27.86
C LEU A 174 -1.73 8.85 28.73
N SER A 175 -1.32 8.79 30.00
CA SER A 175 -1.83 7.79 30.95
C SER A 175 -3.31 7.96 31.25
N ARG A 176 -3.77 9.21 31.43
CA ARG A 176 -5.19 9.52 31.68
C ARG A 176 -6.10 9.14 30.52
N ILE A 177 -5.70 9.45 29.31
CA ILE A 177 -6.51 9.19 28.10
C ILE A 177 -6.27 7.79 27.52
N ARG A 178 -5.33 7.02 28.06
CA ARG A 178 -4.97 5.65 27.64
C ARG A 178 -4.69 5.54 26.15
N MET A 179 -3.96 6.51 25.61
CA MET A 179 -3.57 6.51 24.19
C MET A 179 -2.18 5.92 23.96
N LEU A 180 -1.95 5.46 22.75
CA LEU A 180 -0.65 4.98 22.31
C LEU A 180 0.38 6.12 22.29
N PRO A 181 1.67 5.83 22.55
CA PRO A 181 2.76 6.76 22.24
C PRO A 181 2.75 7.14 20.76
N LEU A 182 3.17 8.37 20.43
CA LEU A 182 3.17 8.86 19.04
C LEU A 182 3.99 7.97 18.10
N LYS A 183 5.16 7.53 18.56
CA LYS A 183 6.04 6.64 17.81
C LYS A 183 5.34 5.33 17.41
N ASP A 184 4.60 4.72 18.33
CA ASP A 184 3.87 3.48 18.08
C ASP A 184 2.68 3.72 17.15
N ALA A 185 1.96 4.83 17.33
CA ALA A 185 0.85 5.20 16.46
C ALA A 185 1.30 5.38 15.01
N ILE A 186 2.43 6.07 14.77
CA ILE A 186 2.99 6.24 13.43
C ILE A 186 3.39 4.89 12.84
N ARG A 187 4.07 4.03 13.59
CA ARG A 187 4.45 2.69 13.10
C ARG A 187 3.22 1.87 12.71
N ILE A 188 2.20 1.85 13.55
CA ILE A 188 0.98 1.06 13.33
C ILE A 188 0.17 1.59 12.15
N VAL A 189 0.11 2.91 11.92
CA VAL A 189 -0.57 3.47 10.76
C VAL A 189 0.10 3.03 9.45
N HIS A 190 1.42 2.93 9.42
CA HIS A 190 2.13 2.45 8.22
C HIS A 190 2.13 0.93 8.08
N PHE A 191 2.13 0.19 9.20
CA PHE A 191 2.21 -1.28 9.22
C PHE A 191 1.26 -1.84 10.28
N PRO A 192 -0.05 -1.80 10.02
CA PRO A 192 -1.06 -2.25 10.99
C PRO A 192 -1.06 -3.77 11.11
N GLU A 193 -0.97 -4.26 12.33
CA GLU A 193 -1.06 -5.69 12.66
C GLU A 193 -2.53 -6.16 12.74
N SER A 194 -3.45 -5.24 13.06
CA SER A 194 -4.88 -5.52 13.13
C SER A 194 -5.71 -4.25 12.91
N THR A 195 -6.98 -4.42 12.56
CA THR A 195 -7.94 -3.31 12.43
C THR A 195 -8.11 -2.54 13.72
N GLU A 196 -8.08 -3.22 14.86
CA GLU A 196 -8.24 -2.56 16.18
C GLU A 196 -7.02 -1.70 16.52
N LYS A 197 -5.79 -2.23 16.33
CA LYS A 197 -4.57 -1.44 16.53
C LYS A 197 -4.51 -0.24 15.58
N LEU A 198 -4.92 -0.42 14.32
CA LEU A 198 -5.01 0.67 13.36
C LEU A 198 -5.98 1.76 13.84
N ARG A 199 -7.16 1.38 14.33
CA ARG A 199 -8.14 2.33 14.88
C ARG A 199 -7.58 3.12 16.05
N GLN A 200 -6.88 2.47 16.98
CA GLN A 200 -6.23 3.12 18.12
C GLN A 200 -5.14 4.11 17.67
N ALA A 201 -4.32 3.74 16.70
CA ALA A 201 -3.29 4.59 16.13
C ALA A 201 -3.89 5.83 15.42
N GLN A 202 -4.93 5.62 14.61
CA GLN A 202 -5.65 6.72 13.97
C GLN A 202 -6.32 7.67 14.98
N LEU A 203 -6.89 7.12 16.04
CA LEU A 203 -7.47 7.93 17.14
C LEU A 203 -6.38 8.79 17.80
N ARG A 204 -5.21 8.22 18.06
CA ARG A 204 -4.06 8.96 18.63
C ARG A 204 -3.65 10.14 17.75
N LEU A 205 -3.49 9.92 16.44
CA LEU A 205 -3.07 10.97 15.51
C LEU A 205 -4.13 12.07 15.36
N LYS A 206 -5.41 11.71 15.28
CA LYS A 206 -6.53 12.67 15.26
C LYS A 206 -6.61 13.47 16.55
N PHE A 207 -6.37 12.83 17.68
CA PHE A 207 -6.34 13.52 18.98
C PHE A 207 -5.24 14.59 19.01
N ASP A 208 -4.02 14.26 18.56
CA ASP A 208 -2.93 15.22 18.50
C ASP A 208 -3.30 16.46 17.67
N GLU A 209 -3.79 16.23 16.47
CA GLU A 209 -4.18 17.32 15.57
C GLU A 209 -5.21 18.24 16.22
N LEU A 210 -6.28 17.68 16.78
CA LEU A 210 -7.33 18.46 17.44
C LEU A 210 -6.85 19.12 18.73
N PHE A 211 -6.04 18.44 19.53
CA PHE A 211 -5.50 18.96 20.78
C PHE A 211 -4.65 20.21 20.55
N PHE A 212 -3.73 20.16 19.57
CA PHE A 212 -2.88 21.32 19.28
C PHE A 212 -3.64 22.47 18.63
N ILE A 213 -4.67 22.19 17.84
CA ILE A 213 -5.56 23.24 17.32
C ILE A 213 -6.25 23.94 18.50
N GLN A 214 -6.85 23.18 19.42
CA GLN A 214 -7.53 23.73 20.60
C GLN A 214 -6.57 24.51 21.51
N LEU A 215 -5.38 23.98 21.76
CA LEU A 215 -4.36 24.64 22.55
C LEU A 215 -3.93 25.98 21.95
N ASN A 216 -3.75 26.05 20.64
CA ASN A 216 -3.43 27.29 19.92
C ASN A 216 -4.58 28.30 20.00
N MET A 217 -5.82 27.87 19.88
CA MET A 217 -6.99 28.74 20.03
C MET A 217 -7.07 29.33 21.44
N LEU A 218 -6.90 28.51 22.50
CA LEU A 218 -6.89 28.95 23.87
C LEU A 218 -5.76 29.93 24.18
N ARG A 219 -4.56 29.66 23.68
CA ARG A 219 -3.40 30.57 23.79
C ARG A 219 -3.70 31.94 23.16
N THR A 220 -4.24 31.92 21.95
CA THR A 220 -4.59 33.16 21.24
C THR A 220 -5.69 33.96 21.96
N ALA A 221 -6.71 33.29 22.52
CA ALA A 221 -7.75 33.92 23.31
C ALA A 221 -7.22 34.51 24.64
N SER A 222 -6.27 33.82 25.28
CA SER A 222 -5.63 34.29 26.51
C SER A 222 -4.75 35.55 26.31
N LEU A 223 -4.09 35.65 25.12
CA LEU A 223 -3.24 36.81 24.79
C LEU A 223 -4.04 38.06 24.39
N ARG A 224 -5.35 37.93 24.13
CA ARG A 224 -6.25 39.04 23.82
C ARG A 224 -6.94 39.67 25.04
N LYS A 225 -6.74 39.08 26.22
CA LYS A 225 -7.17 39.63 27.53
C LYS A 225 -6.06 40.45 28.15
#